data_a29333feb5da14417569a630a4ad1d62
#
_entry.id   a29333feb5da14417569a630a4ad1d62
#
_cell.length_a   1.000
_cell.length_b   1.000
_cell.length_c   1.000
_cell.angle_alpha   90.00
_cell.angle_beta   90.00
_cell.angle_gamma   90.00
#
_symmetry.space_group_name_H-M   'P 1'
#
loop_
_entity.id
_entity.type
_entity.pdbx_description
1 polymer ?
#
loop_
_entity_poly.entity_id
_entity_poly.type
_entity_poly.pdbx_seq_one_letter_code
_entity_poly.pdbx_strand_id
1 'polypeptide(L)'
;RQERENSIKILLFLDVGGSMDDYIRQVENLFSAAKNVFKNLKFFYFHNCLYEGVWKNNSRRWKEQFSTREIFRTYGKEYKCIFVGDASMSPYEILVEGGANEHFNQETGQVWLERAIAQWPSNVWINPTQEQHWSYSQSTNIIKEIFSNKMVPLSIKGIEEATKILSKK
;
A
#
# COMPACT_ATOMS: atom_id res chain seq x y z
N ARG A 1 13.54 -14.12 -18.46
CA ARG A 1 12.77 -14.16 -19.66
C ARG A 1 11.66 -13.17 -19.68
N GLN A 2 11.48 -12.53 -20.84
CA GLN A 2 10.52 -11.44 -20.97
C GLN A 2 9.08 -11.89 -20.71
N GLU A 3 8.71 -13.06 -21.17
CA GLU A 3 7.36 -13.58 -20.96
C GLU A 3 7.04 -13.81 -19.49
N ARG A 4 8.00 -14.31 -18.71
CA ARG A 4 7.82 -14.51 -17.28
C ARG A 4 7.71 -13.19 -16.53
N GLU A 5 8.55 -12.22 -16.90
CA GLU A 5 8.52 -10.90 -16.30
C GLU A 5 7.18 -10.21 -16.59
N ASN A 6 6.71 -10.33 -17.83
CA ASN A 6 5.43 -9.76 -18.23
C ASN A 6 4.23 -10.45 -17.57
N SER A 7 4.40 -11.66 -17.03
CA SER A 7 3.33 -12.38 -16.36
C SER A 7 3.22 -12.05 -14.88
N ILE A 8 4.19 -11.33 -14.31
CA ILE A 8 4.14 -10.92 -12.91
C ILE A 8 3.03 -9.88 -12.75
N LYS A 9 2.12 -10.16 -11.82
CA LYS A 9 0.96 -9.32 -11.55
C LYS A 9 1.16 -8.57 -10.24
N ILE A 10 1.07 -7.25 -10.30
CA ILE A 10 1.32 -6.39 -9.15
C ILE A 10 0.14 -5.48 -8.89
N LEU A 11 -0.32 -5.47 -7.64
CA LEU A 11 -1.22 -4.45 -7.12
C LEU A 11 -0.39 -3.48 -6.29
N LEU A 12 -0.52 -2.20 -6.58
CA LEU A 12 0.17 -1.18 -5.83
C LEU A 12 -0.85 -0.20 -5.23
N PHE A 13 -0.79 -0.04 -3.92
CA PHE A 13 -1.59 0.92 -3.18
C PHE A 13 -0.70 2.03 -2.66
N LEU A 14 -0.94 3.26 -3.10
CA LEU A 14 -0.15 4.43 -2.72
C LEU A 14 -0.94 5.35 -1.80
N ASP A 15 -0.37 5.63 -0.64
CA ASP A 15 -0.91 6.61 0.30
C ASP A 15 -0.71 8.02 -0.25
N VAL A 16 -1.78 8.79 -0.35
CA VAL A 16 -1.76 10.17 -0.81
C VAL A 16 -2.25 11.14 0.27
N GLY A 17 -2.15 10.76 1.54
CA GLY A 17 -2.39 11.67 2.65
C GLY A 17 -1.41 12.84 2.63
N GLY A 18 -1.76 13.94 3.31
CA GLY A 18 -0.98 15.19 3.25
C GLY A 18 0.49 15.04 3.57
N SER A 19 0.85 14.17 4.52
CA SER A 19 2.25 13.93 4.88
C SER A 19 3.06 13.28 3.75
N MET A 20 2.38 12.69 2.77
CA MET A 20 3.02 12.05 1.62
C MET A 20 3.33 13.00 0.46
N ASP A 21 2.91 14.26 0.55
CA ASP A 21 3.03 15.21 -0.58
C ASP A 21 4.43 15.28 -1.17
N ASP A 22 5.47 15.21 -0.33
CA ASP A 22 6.85 15.28 -0.79
C ASP A 22 7.31 14.01 -1.51
N TYR A 23 6.58 12.91 -1.37
CA TYR A 23 7.00 11.60 -1.87
C TYR A 23 6.16 11.09 -3.03
N ILE A 24 4.93 11.59 -3.20
CA ILE A 24 3.99 11.05 -4.18
C ILE A 24 4.56 11.03 -5.59
N ARG A 25 5.12 12.15 -6.03
CA ARG A 25 5.68 12.25 -7.39
C ARG A 25 6.84 11.28 -7.59
N GLN A 26 7.73 11.17 -6.61
CA GLN A 26 8.87 10.26 -6.67
C GLN A 26 8.39 8.81 -6.82
N VAL A 27 7.40 8.42 -6.04
CA VAL A 27 6.84 7.06 -6.09
C VAL A 27 6.13 6.82 -7.40
N GLU A 28 5.32 7.78 -7.86
CA GLU A 28 4.62 7.65 -9.15
C GLU A 28 5.60 7.51 -10.30
N ASN A 29 6.69 8.27 -10.31
CA ASN A 29 7.71 8.18 -11.34
C ASN A 29 8.40 6.81 -11.33
N LEU A 30 8.73 6.32 -10.15
CA LEU A 30 9.39 5.02 -9.99
C LEU A 30 8.49 3.89 -10.54
N PHE A 31 7.23 3.89 -10.18
CA PHE A 31 6.32 2.82 -10.59
C PHE A 31 5.77 3.02 -12.00
N SER A 32 5.77 4.24 -12.53
CA SER A 32 5.47 4.47 -13.94
C SER A 32 6.53 3.84 -14.84
N ALA A 33 7.79 3.90 -14.43
CA ALA A 33 8.86 3.19 -15.12
C ALA A 33 8.63 1.68 -15.09
N ALA A 34 8.15 1.17 -13.95
CA ALA A 34 7.85 -0.25 -13.78
C ALA A 34 6.69 -0.73 -14.67
N LYS A 35 5.75 0.15 -15.04
CA LYS A 35 4.65 -0.19 -15.94
C LYS A 35 5.14 -0.65 -17.31
N ASN A 36 6.30 -0.14 -17.76
CA ASN A 36 6.88 -0.54 -19.03
C ASN A 36 7.42 -1.96 -18.98
N VAL A 37 7.75 -2.45 -17.78
CA VAL A 37 8.28 -3.79 -17.55
C VAL A 37 7.17 -4.78 -17.23
N PHE A 38 6.20 -4.36 -16.39
CA PHE A 38 5.13 -5.23 -15.93
C PHE A 38 3.78 -4.82 -16.54
N LYS A 39 3.28 -5.62 -17.45
CA LYS A 39 2.00 -5.35 -18.13
C LYS A 39 0.78 -5.40 -17.21
N ASN A 40 0.91 -6.10 -16.11
CA ASN A 40 -0.21 -6.32 -15.18
C ASN A 40 -0.06 -5.54 -13.88
N LEU A 41 0.49 -4.34 -13.97
CA LEU A 41 0.58 -3.44 -12.81
C LEU A 41 -0.73 -2.66 -12.67
N LYS A 42 -1.41 -2.83 -11.54
CA LYS A 42 -2.62 -2.10 -11.20
C LYS A 42 -2.32 -1.16 -10.04
N PHE A 43 -2.76 0.08 -10.16
CA PHE A 43 -2.38 1.18 -9.29
C PHE A 43 -3.62 1.77 -8.64
N PHE A 44 -3.64 1.85 -7.30
CA PHE A 44 -4.73 2.44 -6.53
C PHE A 44 -4.18 3.40 -5.48
N TYR A 45 -5.01 4.36 -5.08
CA TYR A 45 -4.62 5.38 -4.11
C TYR A 45 -5.53 5.29 -2.89
N PHE A 46 -4.95 5.51 -1.70
CA PHE A 46 -5.71 5.55 -0.45
C PHE A 46 -5.23 6.72 0.41
N HIS A 47 -5.95 7.02 1.46
CA HIS A 47 -5.61 8.14 2.36
C HIS A 47 -5.28 7.60 3.74
N ASN A 48 -4.02 7.68 4.13
CA ASN A 48 -3.42 7.26 5.40
C ASN A 48 -3.53 5.77 5.68
N CYS A 49 -4.72 5.19 5.67
CA CYS A 49 -4.94 3.78 5.90
C CYS A 49 -5.92 3.22 4.87
N LEU A 50 -5.98 1.90 4.76
CA LEU A 50 -6.92 1.25 3.85
C LEU A 50 -8.29 1.19 4.51
N TYR A 51 -9.32 1.54 3.74
CA TYR A 51 -10.72 1.50 4.17
C TYR A 51 -11.59 0.91 3.07
N GLU A 52 -12.89 1.13 3.15
CA GLU A 52 -13.88 0.56 2.20
C GLU A 52 -13.78 1.10 0.78
N GLY A 53 -13.10 2.20 0.57
CA GLY A 53 -12.96 2.81 -0.75
C GLY A 53 -11.55 3.30 -1.03
N VAL A 54 -11.16 3.21 -2.29
CA VAL A 54 -9.89 3.71 -2.81
C VAL A 54 -10.16 4.46 -4.11
N TRP A 55 -9.12 5.02 -4.72
CA TRP A 55 -9.23 5.79 -5.96
C TRP A 55 -8.24 5.26 -6.99
N LYS A 56 -8.59 5.44 -8.27
CA LYS A 56 -7.70 5.06 -9.37
C LYS A 56 -6.76 6.19 -9.78
N ASN A 57 -7.02 7.39 -9.29
CA ASN A 57 -6.15 8.54 -9.55
C ASN A 57 -6.08 9.43 -8.32
N ASN A 58 -5.11 10.35 -8.30
CA ASN A 58 -4.80 11.17 -7.13
C ASN A 58 -5.77 12.34 -6.93
N SER A 59 -6.71 12.59 -7.83
CA SER A 59 -7.69 13.66 -7.64
C SER A 59 -8.69 13.35 -6.52
N ARG A 60 -8.88 12.10 -6.21
CA ARG A 60 -9.70 11.58 -5.10
C ARG A 60 -11.10 12.19 -5.04
N ARG A 61 -11.78 12.21 -6.16
CA ARG A 61 -13.17 12.68 -6.20
C ARG A 61 -14.11 11.61 -5.64
N TRP A 62 -14.99 11.98 -4.73
CA TRP A 62 -15.93 11.05 -4.12
C TRP A 62 -16.69 10.21 -5.15
N LYS A 63 -17.09 10.81 -6.25
CA LYS A 63 -17.82 10.13 -7.31
C LYS A 63 -17.00 9.05 -8.03
N GLU A 64 -15.67 9.12 -7.89
CA GLU A 64 -14.75 8.20 -8.55
C GLU A 64 -14.13 7.22 -7.56
N GLN A 65 -14.67 7.13 -6.35
CA GLN A 65 -14.22 6.18 -5.36
C GLN A 65 -14.56 4.76 -5.81
N PHE A 66 -13.59 3.86 -5.65
CA PHE A 66 -13.71 2.48 -6.06
C PHE A 66 -13.78 1.59 -4.82
N SER A 67 -14.68 0.60 -4.84
CA SER A 67 -14.86 -0.27 -3.69
C SER A 67 -13.65 -1.19 -3.46
N THR A 68 -13.11 -1.16 -2.25
CA THR A 68 -12.02 -2.06 -1.85
C THR A 68 -12.46 -3.52 -1.95
N ARG A 69 -13.72 -3.83 -1.61
CA ARG A 69 -14.25 -5.20 -1.74
C ARG A 69 -14.26 -5.68 -3.19
N GLU A 70 -14.54 -4.79 -4.14
CA GLU A 70 -14.47 -5.14 -5.56
C GLU A 70 -13.05 -5.49 -5.99
N ILE A 71 -12.05 -4.81 -5.42
CA ILE A 71 -10.66 -5.14 -5.70
C ILE A 71 -10.34 -6.53 -5.19
N PHE A 72 -10.80 -6.89 -3.99
CA PHE A 72 -10.61 -8.23 -3.45
C PHE A 72 -11.24 -9.30 -4.35
N ARG A 73 -12.40 -9.03 -4.93
CA ARG A 73 -13.08 -9.97 -5.83
C ARG A 73 -12.41 -10.07 -7.19
N THR A 74 -11.86 -8.96 -7.68
CA THR A 74 -11.30 -8.87 -9.03
C THR A 74 -9.89 -9.45 -9.13
N TYR A 75 -9.08 -9.24 -8.09
CA TYR A 75 -7.67 -9.60 -8.14
C TYR A 75 -7.37 -10.72 -7.14
N GLY A 76 -6.98 -11.87 -7.66
CA GLY A 76 -6.73 -13.07 -6.85
C GLY A 76 -5.36 -13.12 -6.21
N LYS A 77 -5.07 -14.27 -5.60
CA LYS A 77 -3.84 -14.48 -4.83
C LYS A 77 -2.58 -14.45 -5.67
N GLU A 78 -2.71 -14.60 -6.98
CA GLU A 78 -1.57 -14.53 -7.90
C GLU A 78 -0.97 -13.13 -7.97
N TYR A 79 -1.70 -12.11 -7.55
CA TYR A 79 -1.17 -10.74 -7.49
C TYR A 79 -0.26 -10.58 -6.29
N LYS A 80 0.88 -9.93 -6.50
CA LYS A 80 1.77 -9.49 -5.43
C LYS A 80 1.37 -8.09 -5.04
N CYS A 81 1.23 -7.83 -3.75
CA CYS A 81 0.65 -6.58 -3.27
C CYS A 81 1.71 -5.71 -2.61
N ILE A 82 1.83 -4.48 -3.09
CA ILE A 82 2.76 -3.48 -2.53
C ILE A 82 1.96 -2.30 -2.00
N PHE A 83 2.15 -1.99 -0.73
CA PHE A 83 1.66 -0.75 -0.14
C PHE A 83 2.82 0.23 -0.04
N VAL A 84 2.59 1.49 -0.38
CA VAL A 84 3.59 2.55 -0.24
C VAL A 84 2.99 3.68 0.56
N GLY A 85 3.62 4.01 1.69
CA GLY A 85 3.15 5.08 2.54
C GLY A 85 4.10 5.33 3.69
N ASP A 86 4.01 6.52 4.31
CA ASP A 86 4.86 6.87 5.44
C ASP A 86 4.40 6.22 6.75
N ALA A 87 3.21 5.61 6.75
CA ALA A 87 2.64 4.97 7.93
C ALA A 87 2.51 5.93 9.12
N SER A 88 2.44 7.23 8.84
CA SER A 88 2.38 8.29 9.85
C SER A 88 0.97 8.86 9.93
N MET A 89 0.27 8.53 11.00
CA MET A 89 -1.11 8.94 11.21
C MET A 89 -1.47 8.77 12.67
N SER A 90 -2.63 9.27 13.07
CA SER A 90 -3.15 8.98 14.39
C SER A 90 -3.42 7.46 14.50
N PRO A 91 -3.02 6.83 15.61
CA PRO A 91 -3.34 5.41 15.81
C PRO A 91 -4.84 5.11 15.73
N TYR A 92 -5.70 6.09 16.02
CA TYR A 92 -7.15 5.91 15.90
C TYR A 92 -7.56 5.63 14.46
N GLU A 93 -6.84 6.15 13.48
CA GLU A 93 -7.14 5.89 12.07
C GLU A 93 -6.95 4.41 11.72
N ILE A 94 -6.12 3.70 12.46
CA ILE A 94 -5.87 2.27 12.24
C ILE A 94 -6.78 1.41 13.13
N LEU A 95 -6.98 1.81 14.38
CA LEU A 95 -7.51 0.92 15.41
C LEU A 95 -8.96 1.17 15.78
N VAL A 96 -9.56 2.29 15.38
CA VAL A 96 -10.87 2.70 15.89
C VAL A 96 -11.87 2.90 14.76
N GLU A 97 -13.09 2.40 14.95
CA GLU A 97 -14.20 2.73 14.06
C GLU A 97 -14.46 4.24 14.14
N GLY A 98 -14.65 4.86 12.98
CA GLY A 98 -14.84 6.30 12.91
C GLY A 98 -13.56 7.09 13.14
N GLY A 99 -12.40 6.42 13.24
CA GLY A 99 -11.12 7.10 13.48
C GLY A 99 -10.51 7.74 12.24
N ALA A 100 -11.01 7.43 11.04
CA ALA A 100 -10.49 7.99 9.81
C ALA A 100 -10.67 9.51 9.75
N ASN A 101 -9.73 10.17 9.11
CA ASN A 101 -9.69 11.64 9.06
C ASN A 101 -10.75 12.24 8.13
N GLU A 102 -11.07 11.56 7.04
CA GLU A 102 -11.88 12.13 5.96
C GLU A 102 -13.32 11.62 5.93
N HIS A 103 -13.64 10.58 6.67
CA HIS A 103 -14.99 10.00 6.67
C HIS A 103 -15.18 9.15 7.90
N PHE A 104 -16.40 8.68 8.13
CA PHE A 104 -16.67 7.74 9.20
C PHE A 104 -16.50 6.30 8.69
N ASN A 105 -15.43 5.64 9.09
CA ASN A 105 -15.17 4.24 8.71
C ASN A 105 -15.91 3.31 9.68
N GLN A 106 -16.74 2.44 9.16
CA GLN A 106 -17.50 1.49 9.97
C GLN A 106 -16.63 0.34 10.48
N GLU A 107 -15.62 -0.04 9.71
CA GLU A 107 -14.63 -1.04 10.10
C GLU A 107 -13.26 -0.38 10.21
N THR A 108 -12.43 -0.88 11.12
CA THR A 108 -11.12 -0.28 11.37
C THR A 108 -10.18 -0.46 10.19
N GLY A 109 -9.21 0.45 10.07
CA GLY A 109 -8.16 0.30 9.07
C GLY A 109 -7.39 -1.01 9.24
N GLN A 110 -7.17 -1.44 10.48
CA GLN A 110 -6.52 -2.71 10.77
C GLN A 110 -7.25 -3.90 10.12
N VAL A 111 -8.57 -3.93 10.24
CA VAL A 111 -9.38 -5.01 9.65
C VAL A 111 -9.20 -5.03 8.13
N TRP A 112 -9.21 -3.86 7.49
CA TRP A 112 -9.02 -3.78 6.04
C TRP A 112 -7.63 -4.21 5.61
N LEU A 113 -6.59 -3.81 6.35
CA LEU A 113 -5.22 -4.24 6.06
C LEU A 113 -5.06 -5.75 6.25
N GLU A 114 -5.65 -6.31 7.30
CA GLU A 114 -5.60 -7.76 7.54
C GLU A 114 -6.30 -8.55 6.45
N ARG A 115 -7.42 -8.04 5.93
CA ARG A 115 -8.10 -8.64 4.78
C ARG A 115 -7.22 -8.61 3.54
N ALA A 116 -6.53 -7.49 3.30
CA ALA A 116 -5.63 -7.38 2.16
C ALA A 116 -4.47 -8.37 2.26
N ILE A 117 -3.89 -8.50 3.44
CA ILE A 117 -2.79 -9.46 3.69
C ILE A 117 -3.26 -10.89 3.48
N ALA A 118 -4.47 -11.22 3.91
CA ALA A 118 -5.04 -12.55 3.70
C ALA A 118 -5.36 -12.82 2.23
N GLN A 119 -5.85 -11.80 1.52
CA GLN A 119 -6.18 -11.92 0.10
C GLN A 119 -4.93 -12.05 -0.76
N TRP A 120 -3.87 -11.31 -0.43
CA TRP A 120 -2.61 -11.29 -1.17
C TRP A 120 -1.46 -11.64 -0.24
N PRO A 121 -1.17 -12.95 -0.07
CA PRO A 121 -0.13 -13.40 0.88
C PRO A 121 1.27 -12.91 0.54
N SER A 122 1.57 -12.66 -0.73
CA SER A 122 2.81 -12.02 -1.15
C SER A 122 2.63 -10.51 -1.05
N ASN A 123 3.07 -9.90 0.05
CA ASN A 123 2.87 -8.47 0.27
C ASN A 123 4.05 -7.84 0.98
N VAL A 124 4.17 -6.51 0.85
CA VAL A 124 5.22 -5.73 1.50
C VAL A 124 4.74 -4.27 1.62
N TRP A 125 5.20 -3.60 2.64
CA TRP A 125 5.00 -2.16 2.81
C TRP A 125 6.32 -1.43 2.57
N ILE A 126 6.32 -0.46 1.65
CA ILE A 126 7.49 0.38 1.37
C ILE A 126 7.24 1.74 1.99
N ASN A 127 8.14 2.15 2.89
CA ASN A 127 8.02 3.41 3.61
C ASN A 127 9.08 4.41 3.12
N PRO A 128 8.68 5.57 2.56
CA PRO A 128 9.64 6.53 2.02
C PRO A 128 10.39 7.34 3.08
N THR A 129 9.97 7.31 4.35
CA THR A 129 10.68 8.03 5.40
C THR A 129 11.90 7.26 5.86
N GLN A 130 12.83 7.95 6.53
CA GLN A 130 14.08 7.33 6.99
C GLN A 130 13.80 6.26 8.04
N GLU A 131 14.34 5.08 7.81
CA GLU A 131 14.10 3.91 8.67
C GLU A 131 14.44 4.18 10.14
N GLN A 132 15.49 4.95 10.38
CA GLN A 132 15.92 5.28 11.75
C GLN A 132 14.85 6.02 12.56
N HIS A 133 13.86 6.62 11.90
CA HIS A 133 12.79 7.36 12.57
C HIS A 133 11.53 6.54 12.80
N TRP A 134 11.43 5.35 12.22
CA TRP A 134 10.19 4.55 12.30
C TRP A 134 9.79 4.19 13.72
N SER A 135 10.76 3.87 14.57
CA SER A 135 10.48 3.44 15.94
C SER A 135 9.86 4.54 16.82
N TYR A 136 9.99 5.79 16.41
CA TYR A 136 9.41 6.91 17.15
C TYR A 136 7.94 7.16 16.82
N SER A 137 7.42 6.51 15.80
CA SER A 137 6.04 6.67 15.37
C SER A 137 5.22 5.47 15.78
N GLN A 138 4.21 5.70 16.64
CA GLN A 138 3.33 4.62 17.10
C GLN A 138 2.58 3.98 15.93
N SER A 139 2.05 4.79 15.01
CA SER A 139 1.32 4.26 13.85
C SER A 139 2.23 3.43 12.94
N THR A 140 3.46 3.85 12.73
CA THR A 140 4.42 3.09 11.94
C THR A 140 4.67 1.72 12.56
N ASN A 141 4.85 1.67 13.88
CA ASN A 141 5.07 0.41 14.58
C ASN A 141 3.87 -0.52 14.47
N ILE A 142 2.66 0.02 14.56
CA ILE A 142 1.42 -0.76 14.41
C ILE A 142 1.34 -1.37 13.01
N ILE A 143 1.55 -0.57 11.97
CA ILE A 143 1.47 -1.05 10.59
C ILE A 143 2.57 -2.08 10.32
N LYS A 144 3.78 -1.82 10.80
CA LYS A 144 4.89 -2.77 10.64
C LYS A 144 4.54 -4.12 11.27
N GLU A 145 3.92 -4.12 12.45
CA GLU A 145 3.49 -5.33 13.11
C GLU A 145 2.39 -6.05 12.32
N ILE A 146 1.40 -5.31 11.81
CA ILE A 146 0.34 -5.90 10.98
C ILE A 146 0.94 -6.63 9.78
N PHE A 147 1.99 -6.08 9.18
CA PHE A 147 2.67 -6.68 8.02
C PHE A 147 3.75 -7.69 8.41
N SER A 148 3.78 -8.14 9.66
CA SER A 148 4.75 -9.13 10.15
C SER A 148 6.20 -8.69 9.88
N ASN A 149 6.48 -7.42 10.14
CA ASN A 149 7.77 -6.76 9.95
C ASN A 149 8.22 -6.68 8.48
N LYS A 150 7.32 -6.89 7.53
CA LYS A 150 7.61 -6.74 6.10
C LYS A 150 7.47 -5.28 5.68
N MET A 151 8.21 -4.40 6.30
CA MET A 151 8.29 -2.98 5.95
C MET A 151 9.73 -2.67 5.57
N VAL A 152 9.92 -2.05 4.40
CA VAL A 152 11.25 -1.74 3.88
C VAL A 152 11.31 -0.26 3.50
N PRO A 153 12.51 0.36 3.51
CA PRO A 153 12.65 1.75 3.09
C PRO A 153 12.59 1.89 1.57
N LEU A 154 12.24 3.08 1.11
CA LEU A 154 12.24 3.41 -0.33
C LEU A 154 13.68 3.79 -0.72
N SER A 155 14.50 2.77 -0.97
CA SER A 155 15.89 2.88 -1.36
C SER A 155 16.23 1.71 -2.26
N ILE A 156 17.38 1.74 -2.91
CA ILE A 156 17.83 0.62 -3.75
C ILE A 156 17.86 -0.67 -2.94
N LYS A 157 18.45 -0.63 -1.75
CA LYS A 157 18.51 -1.78 -0.86
C LYS A 157 17.13 -2.24 -0.41
N GLY A 158 16.25 -1.29 -0.08
CA GLY A 158 14.87 -1.59 0.32
C GLY A 158 14.07 -2.23 -0.79
N ILE A 159 14.23 -1.76 -2.02
CA ILE A 159 13.56 -2.34 -3.18
C ILE A 159 14.06 -3.77 -3.45
N GLU A 160 15.37 -4.00 -3.30
CA GLU A 160 15.92 -5.36 -3.41
C GLU A 160 15.32 -6.28 -2.36
N GLU A 161 15.20 -5.80 -1.13
CA GLU A 161 14.60 -6.56 -0.03
C GLU A 161 13.11 -6.84 -0.30
N ALA A 162 12.38 -5.83 -0.80
CA ALA A 162 10.98 -6.00 -1.17
C ALA A 162 10.83 -7.09 -2.25
N THR A 163 11.71 -7.09 -3.24
CA THR A 163 11.71 -8.09 -4.30
C THR A 163 11.90 -9.50 -3.72
N LYS A 164 12.81 -9.64 -2.78
CA LYS A 164 13.04 -10.94 -2.12
C LYS A 164 11.81 -11.39 -1.33
N ILE A 165 11.18 -10.47 -0.60
CA ILE A 165 9.97 -10.76 0.17
C ILE A 165 8.86 -11.24 -0.76
N LEU A 166 8.65 -10.54 -1.87
CA LEU A 166 7.58 -10.86 -2.81
C LEU A 166 7.84 -12.14 -3.60
N SER A 167 9.08 -12.58 -3.73
CA SER A 167 9.43 -13.80 -4.45
C SER A 167 9.26 -15.07 -3.62
N LYS A 168 9.08 -14.95 -2.32
CA LYS A 168 8.84 -16.12 -1.46
C LYS A 168 7.45 -16.69 -1.70
N LYS A 169 7.35 -17.99 -1.67
CA LYS A 169 6.08 -18.70 -1.84
C LYS A 169 5.36 -18.95 -0.52
#